data_eae3250474b776a61f22cf1f8f41dafc
#
_entry.id   eae3250474b776a61f22cf1f8f41dafc
#
_cell.length_a   1.000
_cell.length_b   1.000
_cell.length_c   1.000
_cell.angle_alpha   90.00
_cell.angle_beta   90.00
_cell.angle_gamma   90.00
#
_symmetry.space_group_name_H-M   'P 1'
#
loop_
_entity.id
_entity.type
_entity.pdbx_description
1 polymer ?
#
loop_
_entity_poly.entity_id
_entity_poly.type
_entity_poly.pdbx_seq_one_letter_code
_entity_poly.pdbx_strand_id
1 'polypeptide(L)'
;MTDTKPALPDHLSTDPRSPFYDEAVLAHQIGIRFNGVEKTTVEEYCISEGWVRMPAGGKSKDRYGNPMLVKVSGKVEVYYA
;
A
#
# COMPACT_ATOMS: atom_id res chain seq x y z
N MET A 1 29.88 1.10 2.20
CA MET A 1 28.91 1.89 1.46
C MET A 1 27.53 1.72 2.08
N THR A 2 26.90 2.79 2.42
CA THR A 2 25.60 2.75 3.06
C THR A 2 24.50 2.77 2.02
N ASP A 3 23.68 1.76 2.05
CA ASP A 3 22.45 1.75 1.26
C ASP A 3 21.46 2.68 1.94
N THR A 4 21.36 3.88 1.40
CA THR A 4 20.42 4.84 1.93
C THR A 4 19.09 4.67 1.23
N LYS A 5 18.16 4.03 1.90
CA LYS A 5 16.80 3.90 1.37
C LYS A 5 16.03 5.18 1.67
N PRO A 6 15.18 5.62 0.75
CA PRO A 6 14.36 6.80 1.04
C PRO A 6 13.43 6.53 2.22
N ALA A 7 13.09 7.60 2.94
CA ALA A 7 12.13 7.47 4.04
C ALA A 7 10.79 7.02 3.48
N LEU A 8 10.13 6.10 4.20
CA LEU A 8 8.82 5.64 3.80
C LEU A 8 7.81 6.77 3.94
N PRO A 9 7.06 7.09 2.87
CA PRO A 9 6.11 8.19 2.93
C PRO A 9 4.90 7.84 3.78
N ASP A 10 4.23 8.87 4.26
CA ASP A 10 2.99 8.71 5.02
C ASP A 10 1.87 8.17 4.14
N HIS A 11 1.86 8.55 2.88
CA HIS A 11 0.86 8.13 1.90
C HIS A 11 1.59 7.63 0.66
N LEU A 12 1.34 6.38 0.28
CA LEU A 12 2.01 5.77 -0.87
C LEU A 12 1.00 4.97 -1.68
N SER A 13 1.11 5.07 -2.99
CA SER A 13 0.29 4.29 -3.92
C SER A 13 1.19 3.55 -4.90
N THR A 14 0.77 2.36 -5.32
CA THR A 14 1.45 1.61 -6.37
C THR A 14 0.97 1.98 -7.77
N ASP A 15 -0.04 2.83 -7.88
CA ASP A 15 -0.58 3.26 -9.17
C ASP A 15 0.26 4.41 -9.71
N PRO A 16 0.93 4.25 -10.87
CA PRO A 16 1.76 5.31 -11.43
C PRO A 16 1.00 6.59 -11.76
N ARG A 17 -0.31 6.52 -11.86
CA ARG A 17 -1.13 7.69 -12.14
C ARG A 17 -1.51 8.46 -10.88
N SER A 18 -1.23 7.89 -9.72
CA SER A 18 -1.55 8.53 -8.45
C SER A 18 -0.51 9.59 -8.10
N PRO A 19 -0.89 10.74 -7.52
CA PRO A 19 0.07 11.72 -7.04
C PRO A 19 0.91 11.20 -5.86
N PHE A 20 0.51 10.09 -5.26
CA PHE A 20 1.22 9.47 -4.15
C PHE A 20 2.13 8.33 -4.60
N TYR A 21 2.29 8.14 -5.90
CA TYR A 21 3.19 7.14 -6.44
C TYR A 21 4.64 7.58 -6.24
N ASP A 22 5.47 6.69 -5.69
CA ASP A 22 6.88 6.97 -5.47
C ASP A 22 7.69 5.79 -5.97
N GLU A 23 8.24 5.92 -7.17
CA GLU A 23 9.00 4.87 -7.80
C GLU A 23 10.26 4.51 -7.02
N ALA A 24 10.92 5.51 -6.42
CA ALA A 24 12.14 5.27 -5.66
C ALA A 24 11.89 4.39 -4.44
N VAL A 25 10.77 4.59 -3.78
CA VAL A 25 10.38 3.75 -2.64
C VAL A 25 9.95 2.38 -3.10
N LEU A 26 9.16 2.33 -4.17
CA LEU A 26 8.62 1.07 -4.68
C LEU A 26 9.67 0.18 -5.34
N ALA A 27 10.86 0.73 -5.63
CA ALA A 27 11.98 -0.08 -6.12
C ALA A 27 12.50 -1.04 -5.05
N HIS A 28 12.19 -0.80 -3.79
CA HIS A 28 12.53 -1.68 -2.68
C HIS A 28 11.33 -2.51 -2.28
N GLN A 29 11.60 -3.60 -1.56
CA GLN A 29 10.52 -4.39 -0.99
C GLN A 29 9.99 -3.71 0.26
N ILE A 30 8.69 -3.48 0.28
CA ILE A 30 8.03 -2.81 1.39
C ILE A 30 7.07 -3.78 2.05
N GLY A 31 7.18 -3.90 3.36
CA GLY A 31 6.23 -4.67 4.15
C GLY A 31 5.19 -3.75 4.76
N ILE A 32 3.96 -4.20 4.78
CA ILE A 32 2.86 -3.45 5.36
C ILE A 32 2.16 -4.34 6.37
N ARG A 33 2.01 -3.80 7.58
CA ARG A 33 1.31 -4.51 8.65
C ARG A 33 0.07 -3.69 9.02
N PHE A 34 -1.07 -4.32 8.90
CA PHE A 34 -2.35 -3.68 9.19
C PHE A 34 -3.00 -4.35 10.40
N ASN A 35 -3.23 -3.58 11.46
CA ASN A 35 -3.75 -4.09 12.73
C ASN A 35 -2.91 -5.27 13.26
N GLY A 36 -1.59 -5.19 13.09
CA GLY A 36 -0.69 -6.23 13.54
C GLY A 36 -0.57 -7.44 12.64
N VAL A 37 -1.26 -7.45 11.50
CA VAL A 37 -1.25 -8.56 10.55
C VAL A 37 -0.57 -8.12 9.26
N GLU A 38 0.42 -8.88 8.81
CA GLU A 38 1.12 -8.57 7.59
C GLU A 38 0.21 -8.77 6.37
N LYS A 39 0.18 -7.74 5.52
CA LYS A 39 -0.62 -7.75 4.29
C LYS A 39 0.30 -7.57 3.10
N THR A 40 0.15 -8.41 2.09
CA THR A 40 1.00 -8.38 0.90
C THR A 40 0.29 -7.83 -0.33
N THR A 41 -1.01 -7.59 -0.24
CA THR A 41 -1.83 -7.18 -1.38
C THR A 41 -2.29 -5.73 -1.32
N VAL A 42 -1.72 -4.94 -0.41
CA VAL A 42 -2.09 -3.52 -0.27
C VAL A 42 -1.58 -2.75 -1.47
N GLU A 43 -2.44 -1.94 -2.08
CA GLU A 43 -2.09 -1.12 -3.22
C GLU A 43 -1.91 0.34 -2.87
N GLU A 44 -2.45 0.77 -1.76
CA GLU A 44 -2.30 2.14 -1.28
C GLU A 44 -2.47 2.16 0.23
N TYR A 45 -1.73 3.02 0.90
CA TYR A 45 -1.89 3.19 2.35
C TYR A 45 -1.75 4.65 2.72
N CYS A 46 -2.30 5.01 3.87
CA CYS A 46 -2.07 6.30 4.49
C CYS A 46 -1.95 6.10 6.00
N ILE A 47 -0.78 6.38 6.54
CA ILE A 47 -0.49 6.13 7.95
C ILE A 47 -1.22 7.16 8.83
N SER A 48 -1.15 8.43 8.47
CA SER A 48 -1.72 9.50 9.28
C SER A 48 -3.25 9.40 9.36
N GLU A 49 -3.89 8.98 8.28
CA GLU A 49 -5.34 8.79 8.27
C GLU A 49 -5.76 7.41 8.73
N GLY A 50 -4.81 6.47 8.76
CA GLY A 50 -5.05 5.14 9.27
C GLY A 50 -5.95 4.29 8.37
N TRP A 51 -5.54 4.10 7.11
CA TRP A 51 -6.27 3.21 6.22
C TRP A 51 -5.35 2.59 5.19
N VAL A 52 -5.80 1.48 4.63
CA VAL A 52 -5.15 0.85 3.48
C VAL A 52 -6.21 0.58 2.42
N ARG A 53 -5.78 0.52 1.18
CA ARG A 53 -6.64 0.14 0.07
C ARG A 53 -6.09 -1.13 -0.54
N MET A 54 -6.94 -2.15 -0.66
CA MET A 54 -6.53 -3.46 -1.13
C MET A 54 -7.66 -4.09 -1.93
N PRO A 55 -7.36 -5.09 -2.78
CA PRO A 55 -8.42 -5.81 -3.48
C PRO A 55 -9.40 -6.44 -2.50
N ALA A 56 -10.68 -6.36 -2.83
CA ALA A 56 -11.73 -6.94 -1.98
C ALA A 56 -11.62 -8.45 -1.88
N GLY A 57 -10.85 -9.05 -2.76
CA GLY A 57 -10.59 -10.47 -2.75
C GLY A 57 -11.70 -11.27 -3.44
N GLY A 58 -11.38 -12.50 -3.73
CA GLY A 58 -12.34 -13.43 -4.28
C GLY A 58 -12.94 -12.99 -5.60
N LYS A 59 -14.25 -12.98 -5.62
CA LYS A 59 -15.02 -12.78 -6.85
C LYS A 59 -15.50 -11.35 -7.05
N SER A 60 -15.14 -10.44 -6.16
CA SER A 60 -15.59 -9.06 -6.27
C SER A 60 -14.85 -8.35 -7.38
N LYS A 61 -15.57 -7.99 -8.44
CA LYS A 61 -15.02 -7.27 -9.57
C LYS A 61 -15.98 -6.16 -9.99
N ASP A 62 -15.42 -5.10 -10.57
CA ASP A 62 -16.25 -4.04 -11.11
C ASP A 62 -16.83 -4.49 -12.47
N ARG A 63 -17.60 -3.59 -13.09
CA ARG A 63 -18.25 -3.90 -14.37
C ARG A 63 -17.27 -4.17 -15.50
N TYR A 64 -16.02 -3.77 -15.35
CA TYR A 64 -14.98 -3.95 -16.36
C TYR A 64 -14.12 -5.17 -16.10
N GLY A 65 -14.44 -5.96 -15.07
CA GLY A 65 -13.70 -7.15 -14.72
C GLY A 65 -12.44 -6.92 -13.90
N ASN A 66 -12.19 -5.70 -13.46
CA ASN A 66 -11.05 -5.37 -12.61
C ASN A 66 -11.38 -5.67 -11.15
N PRO A 67 -10.39 -6.10 -10.35
CA PRO A 67 -10.64 -6.31 -8.93
C PRO A 67 -11.10 -5.01 -8.27
N MET A 68 -12.12 -5.10 -7.44
CA MET A 68 -12.57 -3.94 -6.67
C MET A 68 -11.62 -3.70 -5.51
N LEU A 69 -11.23 -2.44 -5.35
CA LEU A 69 -10.41 -2.04 -4.21
C LEU A 69 -11.32 -1.55 -3.10
N VAL A 70 -11.01 -1.98 -1.88
CA VAL A 70 -11.74 -1.54 -0.70
C VAL A 70 -10.81 -0.76 0.21
N LYS A 71 -11.33 0.28 0.83
CA LYS A 71 -10.60 1.07 1.81
C LYS A 71 -10.97 0.57 3.20
N VAL A 72 -9.97 0.15 3.95
CA VAL A 72 -10.16 -0.41 5.28
C VAL A 72 -9.41 0.46 6.28
N SER A 73 -10.08 0.90 7.33
CA SER A 73 -9.48 1.74 8.35
C SER A 73 -8.89 0.90 9.47
N GLY A 74 -7.75 1.34 10.00
CA GLY A 74 -7.08 0.65 11.08
C GLY A 74 -5.66 1.17 11.28
N LYS A 75 -4.89 0.47 12.10
CA LYS A 75 -3.51 0.84 12.36
C LYS A 75 -2.61 0.35 11.24
N VAL A 76 -1.89 1.26 10.61
CA VAL A 76 -1.00 0.97 9.48
C VAL A 76 0.44 1.11 9.93
N GLU A 77 1.24 0.07 9.70
CA GLU A 77 2.67 0.09 9.93
C GLU A 77 3.37 -0.32 8.65
N VAL A 78 4.44 0.37 8.30
CA VAL A 78 5.20 0.07 7.08
C VAL A 78 6.68 -0.02 7.41
N TYR A 79 7.39 -0.84 6.65
CA TYR A 79 8.81 -1.05 6.86
C TYR A 79 9.42 -1.58 5.56
N TYR A 80 10.74 -1.49 5.46
CA TYR A 80 11.43 -2.14 4.35
C TYR A 80 11.66 -3.60 4.71
N ALA A 81 11.19 -4.47 3.83
CA ALA A 81 11.30 -5.91 4.03
C ALA A 81 12.74 -6.40 3.78
#